data_b5947185530be9462b57f881bacafad5
#
_entry.id   b5947185530be9462b57f881bacafad5
#
_cell.length_a   1.000
_cell.length_b   1.000
_cell.length_c   1.000
_cell.angle_alpha   90.00
_cell.angle_beta   90.00
_cell.angle_gamma   90.00
#
_symmetry.space_group_name_H-M   'P 1'
#
loop_
_entity.id
_entity.type
_entity.pdbx_description
1 polymer ?
#
loop_
_entity_poly.entity_id
_entity_poly.type
_entity_poly.pdbx_seq_one_letter_code
_entity_poly.pdbx_strand_id
1 'polypeptide(L)'
;MATVERTTSRGTRVSTASIVAGTVLLAGAMWTFNGGVVGILLSVAVGFVAAANGGHYGVGLSHIAALFVTSTPSLEGVAILELASIAYLASELPVGERGRGAGLLAVGAAVVIGLVMIVSTRYGTLPTAGLLVAVTMIGGYVLHRTGLYNLGLLSEETS
;
A
#
# COMPACT_ATOMS: atom_id res chain seq x y z
N MET A 1 -10.19 -47.62 1.30
CA MET A 1 -11.07 -46.45 1.15
C MET A 1 -10.33 -45.27 1.72
N ALA A 2 -9.63 -44.49 0.88
CA ALA A 2 -8.83 -43.34 1.33
C ALA A 2 -9.75 -42.12 1.32
N THR A 3 -9.97 -41.58 2.53
CA THR A 3 -10.70 -40.32 2.71
C THR A 3 -9.81 -39.19 2.20
N VAL A 4 -10.13 -38.64 1.02
CA VAL A 4 -9.52 -37.43 0.51
C VAL A 4 -10.01 -36.27 1.39
N GLU A 5 -9.19 -35.86 2.37
CA GLU A 5 -9.38 -34.60 3.06
C GLU A 5 -9.33 -33.47 2.04
N ARG A 6 -10.50 -32.90 1.78
CA ARG A 6 -10.62 -31.63 1.08
C ARG A 6 -9.99 -30.56 1.98
N THR A 7 -8.73 -30.26 1.73
CA THR A 7 -8.12 -28.99 2.17
C THR A 7 -8.92 -27.88 1.51
N THR A 8 -9.94 -27.39 2.20
CA THR A 8 -10.65 -26.17 1.82
C THR A 8 -9.60 -25.06 1.80
N SER A 9 -9.23 -24.66 0.60
CA SER A 9 -8.46 -23.45 0.33
C SER A 9 -9.11 -22.32 1.14
N ARG A 10 -8.46 -21.94 2.26
CA ARG A 10 -8.73 -20.68 2.96
C ARG A 10 -8.26 -19.56 2.05
N GLY A 11 -9.06 -19.25 1.03
CA GLY A 11 -8.88 -18.03 0.28
C GLY A 11 -8.78 -16.89 1.28
N THR A 12 -7.71 -16.14 1.23
CA THR A 12 -7.52 -14.91 2.00
C THR A 12 -8.71 -14.01 1.67
N ARG A 13 -9.72 -13.98 2.56
CA ARG A 13 -10.84 -13.07 2.38
C ARG A 13 -10.29 -11.67 2.57
N VAL A 14 -10.18 -10.95 1.47
CA VAL A 14 -9.84 -9.53 1.46
C VAL A 14 -10.78 -8.80 2.43
N SER A 15 -10.22 -8.02 3.35
CA SER A 15 -11.03 -7.31 4.33
C SER A 15 -11.74 -6.12 3.70
N THR A 16 -13.02 -6.26 3.45
CA THR A 16 -13.86 -5.16 2.96
C THR A 16 -13.77 -3.92 3.87
N ALA A 17 -13.71 -4.10 5.19
CA ALA A 17 -13.58 -2.98 6.12
C ALA A 17 -12.27 -2.20 5.91
N SER A 18 -11.14 -2.89 5.68
CA SER A 18 -9.85 -2.24 5.42
C SER A 18 -9.84 -1.51 4.07
N ILE A 19 -10.49 -2.06 3.03
CA ILE A 19 -10.63 -1.39 1.74
C ILE A 19 -11.49 -0.14 1.87
N VAL A 20 -12.62 -0.22 2.57
CA VAL A 20 -13.48 0.95 2.82
C VAL A 20 -12.71 2.02 3.58
N ALA A 21 -11.98 1.65 4.65
CA ALA A 21 -11.15 2.58 5.39
C ALA A 21 -10.08 3.23 4.49
N GLY A 22 -9.39 2.46 3.67
CA GLY A 22 -8.41 2.97 2.69
C GLY A 22 -9.06 3.95 1.70
N THR A 23 -10.24 3.63 1.20
CA THR A 23 -10.98 4.50 0.26
C THR A 23 -11.39 5.82 0.91
N VAL A 24 -11.88 5.79 2.14
CA VAL A 24 -12.26 7.01 2.90
C VAL A 24 -11.03 7.87 3.19
N LEU A 25 -9.92 7.26 3.63
CA LEU A 25 -8.67 7.98 3.84
C LEU A 25 -8.14 8.58 2.54
N LEU A 26 -8.19 7.84 1.44
CA LEU A 26 -7.79 8.34 0.13
C LEU A 26 -8.64 9.54 -0.30
N ALA A 27 -9.96 9.49 -0.09
CA ALA A 27 -10.83 10.63 -0.37
C ALA A 27 -10.45 11.86 0.48
N GLY A 28 -10.10 11.65 1.75
CA GLY A 28 -9.56 12.70 2.63
C GLY A 28 -8.25 13.29 2.10
N ALA A 29 -7.30 12.45 1.68
CA ALA A 29 -6.05 12.90 1.06
C ALA A 29 -6.30 13.71 -0.21
N MET A 30 -7.18 13.22 -1.09
CA MET A 30 -7.52 13.94 -2.33
C MET A 30 -8.20 15.28 -2.05
N TRP A 31 -8.97 15.38 -0.98
CA TRP A 31 -9.55 16.65 -0.55
C TRP A 31 -8.47 17.64 -0.09
N THR A 32 -7.51 17.21 0.72
CA THR A 32 -6.38 18.07 1.16
C THR A 32 -5.47 18.50 0.00
N PHE A 33 -5.44 17.72 -1.09
CA PHE A 33 -4.73 18.05 -2.34
C PHE A 33 -5.54 18.98 -3.27
N ASN A 34 -6.65 19.53 -2.80
CA ASN A 34 -7.57 20.34 -3.59
C ASN A 34 -8.21 19.60 -4.80
N GLY A 35 -8.29 18.28 -4.75
CA GLY A 35 -8.87 17.45 -5.80
C GLY A 35 -10.39 17.59 -5.95
N GLY A 36 -11.07 18.13 -4.94
CA GLY A 36 -12.51 18.35 -4.96
C GLY A 36 -13.30 17.08 -5.27
N VAL A 37 -14.39 17.22 -6.03
CA VAL A 37 -15.26 16.10 -6.42
C VAL A 37 -14.51 15.08 -7.29
N VAL A 38 -13.61 15.52 -8.16
CA VAL A 38 -12.82 14.62 -9.03
C VAL A 38 -11.93 13.69 -8.18
N GLY A 39 -11.27 14.25 -7.16
CA GLY A 39 -10.45 13.45 -6.24
C GLY A 39 -11.26 12.40 -5.48
N ILE A 40 -12.48 12.74 -5.04
CA ILE A 40 -13.39 11.80 -4.39
C ILE A 40 -13.81 10.68 -5.36
N LEU A 41 -14.19 11.01 -6.58
CA LEU A 41 -14.56 10.01 -7.59
C LEU A 41 -13.40 9.07 -7.93
N LEU A 42 -12.19 9.59 -8.07
CA LEU A 42 -10.99 8.79 -8.26
C LEU A 42 -10.74 7.85 -7.07
N SER A 43 -10.93 8.32 -5.84
CA SER A 43 -10.79 7.51 -4.64
C SER A 43 -11.77 6.34 -4.62
N VAL A 44 -13.02 6.56 -5.01
CA VAL A 44 -14.03 5.51 -5.13
C VAL A 44 -13.64 4.51 -6.21
N ALA A 45 -13.19 4.97 -7.38
CA ALA A 45 -12.73 4.09 -8.46
C ALA A 45 -11.53 3.23 -8.01
N VAL A 46 -10.55 3.80 -7.32
CA VAL A 46 -9.41 3.07 -6.74
C VAL A 46 -9.89 2.03 -5.73
N GLY A 47 -10.85 2.37 -4.87
CA GLY A 47 -11.44 1.44 -3.91
C GLY A 47 -12.11 0.24 -4.58
N PHE A 48 -12.85 0.46 -5.67
CA PHE A 48 -13.43 -0.63 -6.47
C PHE A 48 -12.38 -1.54 -7.08
N VAL A 49 -11.31 -0.97 -7.65
CA VAL A 49 -10.21 -1.77 -8.23
C VAL A 49 -9.50 -2.57 -7.13
N ALA A 50 -9.26 -1.97 -5.97
CA ALA A 50 -8.67 -2.64 -4.81
C ALA A 50 -9.55 -3.79 -4.31
N ALA A 51 -10.87 -3.61 -4.28
CA ALA A 51 -11.82 -4.65 -3.89
C ALA A 51 -11.85 -5.83 -4.88
N ALA A 52 -11.70 -5.55 -6.17
CA ALA A 52 -11.78 -6.56 -7.21
C ALA A 52 -10.44 -7.32 -7.42
N ASN A 53 -9.30 -6.62 -7.28
CA ASN A 53 -7.99 -7.16 -7.67
C ASN A 53 -6.99 -7.30 -6.50
N GLY A 54 -7.29 -6.71 -5.34
CA GLY A 54 -6.45 -6.74 -4.15
C GLY A 54 -5.93 -5.36 -3.74
N GLY A 55 -5.56 -5.23 -2.46
CA GLY A 55 -5.17 -3.95 -1.85
C GLY A 55 -3.90 -3.34 -2.45
N HIS A 56 -2.96 -4.15 -2.93
CA HIS A 56 -1.74 -3.67 -3.59
C HIS A 56 -2.02 -2.83 -4.84
N TYR A 57 -3.08 -3.15 -5.62
CA TYR A 57 -3.53 -2.29 -6.72
C TYR A 57 -4.07 -0.97 -6.20
N GLY A 58 -4.76 -0.98 -5.04
CA GLY A 58 -5.22 0.23 -4.37
C GLY A 58 -4.06 1.16 -4.04
N VAL A 59 -2.94 0.64 -3.53
CA VAL A 59 -1.73 1.43 -3.24
C VAL A 59 -1.17 2.07 -4.50
N GLY A 60 -0.89 1.29 -5.54
CA GLY A 60 -0.33 1.82 -6.78
C GLY A 60 -1.20 2.90 -7.41
N LEU A 61 -2.50 2.62 -7.55
CA LEU A 61 -3.44 3.56 -8.15
C LEU A 61 -3.69 4.81 -7.31
N SER A 62 -3.64 4.72 -5.97
CA SER A 62 -3.79 5.89 -5.10
C SER A 62 -2.67 6.91 -5.30
N HIS A 63 -1.43 6.46 -5.46
CA HIS A 63 -0.30 7.34 -5.74
C HIS A 63 -0.38 7.95 -7.14
N ILE A 64 -0.78 7.15 -8.13
CA ILE A 64 -1.01 7.65 -9.49
C ILE A 64 -2.13 8.71 -9.47
N ALA A 65 -3.26 8.43 -8.82
CA ALA A 65 -4.36 9.38 -8.71
C ALA A 65 -3.93 10.69 -8.01
N ALA A 66 -3.11 10.59 -6.95
CA ALA A 66 -2.56 11.76 -6.27
C ALA A 66 -1.71 12.64 -7.20
N LEU A 67 -0.89 12.05 -8.07
CA LEU A 67 -0.09 12.79 -9.05
C LEU A 67 -0.94 13.54 -10.07
N PHE A 68 -2.12 13.03 -10.42
CA PHE A 68 -3.04 13.71 -11.33
C PHE A 68 -3.83 14.86 -10.67
N VAL A 69 -4.01 14.79 -9.35
CA VAL A 69 -4.86 15.74 -8.62
C VAL A 69 -4.05 16.92 -8.07
N THR A 70 -2.79 16.69 -7.69
CA THR A 70 -2.00 17.71 -7.02
C THR A 70 -0.72 18.07 -7.75
N SER A 71 -0.45 19.36 -7.86
CA SER A 71 0.84 19.90 -8.30
C SER A 71 1.80 20.12 -7.12
N THR A 72 1.27 20.36 -5.92
CA THR A 72 2.04 20.65 -4.70
C THR A 72 1.44 19.88 -3.52
N PRO A 73 1.94 18.67 -3.24
CA PRO A 73 1.41 17.86 -2.14
C PRO A 73 1.67 18.55 -0.79
N SER A 74 0.62 18.66 0.03
CA SER A 74 0.75 19.03 1.44
C SER A 74 1.24 17.85 2.24
N LEU A 75 2.00 18.11 3.32
CA LEU A 75 2.47 17.06 4.22
C LEU A 75 1.31 16.25 4.81
N GLU A 76 0.25 16.94 5.21
CA GLU A 76 -0.96 16.33 5.76
C GLU A 76 -1.60 15.39 4.74
N GLY A 77 -1.76 15.82 3.50
CA GLY A 77 -2.30 14.99 2.43
C GLY A 77 -1.44 13.76 2.14
N VAL A 78 -0.11 13.92 2.15
CA VAL A 78 0.81 12.78 1.99
C VAL A 78 0.68 11.80 3.15
N ALA A 79 0.62 12.27 4.40
CA ALA A 79 0.44 11.40 5.56
C ALA A 79 -0.88 10.62 5.50
N ILE A 80 -1.97 11.26 5.09
CA ILE A 80 -3.27 10.59 4.93
C ILE A 80 -3.23 9.58 3.77
N LEU A 81 -2.55 9.91 2.67
CA LEU A 81 -2.34 8.99 1.53
C LEU A 81 -1.60 7.72 1.96
N GLU A 82 -0.55 7.86 2.77
CA GLU A 82 0.20 6.71 3.28
C GLU A 82 -0.63 5.87 4.26
N LEU A 83 -1.47 6.49 5.08
CA LEU A 83 -2.42 5.76 5.91
C LEU A 83 -3.45 4.99 5.08
N ALA A 84 -3.91 5.56 3.97
CA ALA A 84 -4.77 4.85 3.02
C ALA A 84 -4.06 3.64 2.41
N SER A 85 -2.79 3.79 2.04
CA SER A 85 -1.94 2.71 1.52
C SER A 85 -1.77 1.57 2.52
N ILE A 86 -1.53 1.90 3.79
CA ILE A 86 -1.46 0.92 4.88
C ILE A 86 -2.80 0.17 5.02
N ALA A 87 -3.93 0.87 4.95
CA ALA A 87 -5.24 0.25 5.05
C ALA A 87 -5.51 -0.71 3.88
N TYR A 88 -5.11 -0.35 2.66
CA TYR A 88 -5.20 -1.23 1.50
C TYR A 88 -4.32 -2.48 1.66
N LEU A 89 -3.06 -2.34 2.07
CA LEU A 89 -2.18 -3.50 2.30
C LEU A 89 -2.67 -4.38 3.45
N ALA A 90 -3.18 -3.78 4.53
CA ALA A 90 -3.76 -4.53 5.65
C ALA A 90 -4.98 -5.37 5.24
N SER A 91 -5.65 -5.04 4.13
CA SER A 91 -6.76 -5.82 3.62
C SER A 91 -6.35 -7.24 3.18
N GLU A 92 -5.11 -7.44 2.79
CA GLU A 92 -4.55 -8.70 2.31
C GLU A 92 -4.00 -9.59 3.43
N LEU A 93 -3.80 -9.02 4.62
CA LEU A 93 -3.26 -9.77 5.75
C LEU A 93 -4.29 -10.75 6.34
N PRO A 94 -3.86 -11.94 6.80
CA PRO A 94 -4.70 -12.86 7.54
C PRO A 94 -5.31 -12.19 8.78
N VAL A 95 -6.55 -12.53 9.13
CA VAL A 95 -7.30 -11.88 10.22
C VAL A 95 -6.50 -11.85 11.54
N GLY A 96 -5.77 -12.93 11.86
CA GLY A 96 -4.97 -13.03 13.09
C GLY A 96 -3.70 -12.18 13.10
N GLU A 97 -3.22 -11.75 11.94
CA GLU A 97 -1.95 -11.02 11.80
C GLU A 97 -2.14 -9.53 11.46
N ARG A 98 -3.38 -9.11 11.18
CA ARG A 98 -3.69 -7.75 10.73
C ARG A 98 -3.15 -6.67 11.65
N GLY A 99 -3.33 -6.82 12.95
CA GLY A 99 -2.88 -5.81 13.92
C GLY A 99 -1.36 -5.65 13.92
N ARG A 100 -0.62 -6.77 13.96
CA ARG A 100 0.85 -6.76 13.95
C ARG A 100 1.40 -6.31 12.61
N GLY A 101 0.84 -6.81 11.51
CA GLY A 101 1.25 -6.43 10.15
C GLY A 101 0.96 -4.96 9.84
N ALA A 102 -0.24 -4.46 10.21
CA ALA A 102 -0.57 -3.04 10.07
C ALA A 102 0.36 -2.15 10.91
N GLY A 103 0.73 -2.58 12.13
CA GLY A 103 1.71 -1.86 12.95
C GLY A 103 3.09 -1.77 12.29
N LEU A 104 3.60 -2.86 11.73
CA LEU A 104 4.88 -2.87 11.01
C LEU A 104 4.83 -1.99 9.75
N LEU A 105 3.73 -2.04 9.00
CA LEU A 105 3.53 -1.18 7.83
C LEU A 105 3.48 0.30 8.23
N ALA A 106 2.79 0.63 9.34
CA ALA A 106 2.71 2.00 9.86
C ALA A 106 4.09 2.54 10.26
N VAL A 107 4.91 1.72 10.93
CA VAL A 107 6.29 2.09 11.29
C VAL A 107 7.12 2.29 10.03
N GLY A 108 7.04 1.38 9.06
CA GLY A 108 7.73 1.51 7.78
C GLY A 108 7.35 2.79 7.03
N ALA A 109 6.05 3.08 6.92
CA ALA A 109 5.56 4.30 6.29
C ALA A 109 6.04 5.56 7.03
N ALA A 110 6.01 5.58 8.36
CA ALA A 110 6.49 6.72 9.15
C ALA A 110 7.99 6.99 8.90
N VAL A 111 8.81 5.94 8.79
CA VAL A 111 10.24 6.07 8.45
C VAL A 111 10.41 6.65 7.05
N VAL A 112 9.67 6.14 6.05
CA VAL A 112 9.74 6.64 4.68
C VAL A 112 9.30 8.11 4.60
N ILE A 113 8.18 8.47 5.23
CA ILE A 113 7.71 9.85 5.29
C ILE A 113 8.77 10.75 5.93
N GLY A 114 9.36 10.34 7.05
CA GLY A 114 10.42 11.09 7.71
C GLY A 114 11.64 11.32 6.81
N LEU A 115 12.09 10.29 6.10
CA LEU A 115 13.19 10.40 5.15
C LEU A 115 12.84 11.32 3.97
N VAL A 116 11.64 11.17 3.39
CA VAL A 116 11.15 12.03 2.30
C VAL A 116 11.14 13.49 2.73
N MET A 117 10.65 13.79 3.95
CA MET A 117 10.66 15.15 4.49
C MET A 117 12.08 15.72 4.62
N ILE A 118 13.00 14.96 5.21
CA ILE A 118 14.39 15.42 5.41
C ILE A 118 15.05 15.67 4.05
N VAL A 119 14.87 14.76 3.08
CA VAL A 119 15.46 14.91 1.76
C VAL A 119 14.82 16.04 0.98
N SER A 120 13.49 16.19 1.02
CA SER A 120 12.80 17.24 0.28
C SER A 120 13.15 18.65 0.77
N THR A 121 13.29 18.81 2.11
CA THR A 121 13.64 20.11 2.71
C THR A 121 15.10 20.50 2.47
N ARG A 122 16.02 19.52 2.36
CA ARG A 122 17.45 19.81 2.21
C ARG A 122 17.93 19.79 0.76
N TYR A 123 17.37 18.96 -0.08
CA TYR A 123 17.91 18.65 -1.41
C TYR A 123 16.91 18.90 -2.55
N GLY A 124 15.66 19.26 -2.23
CA GLY A 124 14.62 19.56 -3.22
C GLY A 124 13.92 18.32 -3.80
N THR A 125 13.10 18.55 -4.83
CA THR A 125 12.14 17.55 -5.36
C THR A 125 12.79 16.41 -6.13
N LEU A 126 13.85 16.66 -6.89
CA LEU A 126 14.47 15.66 -7.75
C LEU A 126 15.15 14.51 -6.95
N PRO A 127 15.99 14.79 -5.93
CA PRO A 127 16.52 13.74 -5.05
C PRO A 127 15.44 13.01 -4.25
N THR A 128 14.36 13.71 -3.87
CA THR A 128 13.22 13.11 -3.17
C THR A 128 12.51 12.09 -4.07
N ALA A 129 12.25 12.43 -5.33
CA ALA A 129 11.68 11.49 -6.29
C ALA A 129 12.58 10.27 -6.50
N GLY A 130 13.89 10.47 -6.63
CA GLY A 130 14.87 9.38 -6.72
C GLY A 130 14.85 8.47 -5.49
N LEU A 131 14.76 9.03 -4.28
CA LEU A 131 14.63 8.27 -3.03
C LEU A 131 13.35 7.42 -3.01
N LEU A 132 12.21 8.00 -3.39
CA LEU A 132 10.93 7.28 -3.43
C LEU A 132 10.98 6.11 -4.40
N VAL A 133 11.53 6.32 -5.60
CA VAL A 133 11.72 5.24 -6.58
C VAL A 133 12.62 4.14 -6.01
N ALA A 134 13.75 4.50 -5.40
CA ALA A 134 14.67 3.53 -4.82
C ALA A 134 14.01 2.72 -3.69
N VAL A 135 13.30 3.37 -2.77
CA VAL A 135 12.57 2.70 -1.66
C VAL A 135 11.50 1.77 -2.20
N THR A 136 10.75 2.21 -3.22
CA THR A 136 9.71 1.38 -3.84
C THR A 136 10.31 0.15 -4.53
N MET A 137 11.41 0.31 -5.25
CA MET A 137 12.09 -0.80 -5.92
C MET A 137 12.67 -1.81 -4.91
N ILE A 138 13.34 -1.32 -3.87
CA ILE A 138 13.91 -2.17 -2.81
C ILE A 138 12.79 -2.89 -2.06
N GLY A 139 11.73 -2.17 -1.67
CA GLY A 139 10.57 -2.75 -0.99
C GLY A 139 9.88 -3.82 -1.85
N GLY A 140 9.64 -3.53 -3.12
CA GLY A 140 9.07 -4.47 -4.08
C GLY A 140 9.95 -5.72 -4.27
N TYR A 141 11.27 -5.54 -4.38
CA TYR A 141 12.21 -6.64 -4.47
C TYR A 141 12.20 -7.53 -3.22
N VAL A 142 12.24 -6.93 -2.03
CA VAL A 142 12.19 -7.66 -0.75
C VAL A 142 10.89 -8.44 -0.62
N LEU A 143 9.75 -7.81 -0.90
CA LEU A 143 8.46 -8.47 -0.86
C LEU A 143 8.36 -9.62 -1.86
N HIS A 144 8.83 -9.41 -3.08
CA HIS A 144 8.85 -10.45 -4.11
C HIS A 144 9.72 -11.64 -3.67
N ARG A 145 10.93 -11.38 -3.19
CA ARG A 145 11.84 -12.44 -2.72
C ARG A 145 11.28 -13.20 -1.51
N THR A 146 10.68 -12.47 -0.56
CA THR A 146 10.04 -13.10 0.62
C THR A 146 8.84 -13.95 0.20
N GLY A 147 8.06 -13.48 -0.79
CA GLY A 147 6.97 -14.25 -1.37
C GLY A 147 7.46 -15.56 -2.02
N LEU A 148 8.52 -15.51 -2.81
CA LEU A 148 9.13 -16.69 -3.43
C LEU A 148 9.66 -17.68 -2.39
N TYR A 149 10.30 -17.19 -1.33
CA TYR A 149 10.80 -18.01 -0.22
C TYR A 149 9.66 -18.74 0.50
N ASN A 150 8.58 -18.02 0.81
CA ASN A 150 7.41 -18.58 1.47
C ASN A 150 6.65 -19.62 0.62
N LEU A 151 6.79 -19.54 -0.70
CA LEU A 151 6.22 -20.50 -1.65
C LEU A 151 7.15 -21.70 -1.90
N GLY A 152 8.33 -21.76 -1.26
CA GLY A 152 9.31 -22.83 -1.47
C GLY A 152 9.93 -22.85 -2.87
N LEU A 153 9.82 -21.74 -3.63
CA LEU A 153 10.37 -21.62 -4.99
C LEU A 153 11.86 -21.22 -5.00
N LEU A 154 12.38 -20.80 -3.83
CA LEU A 154 13.81 -20.61 -3.58
C LEU A 154 14.23 -21.76 -2.66
N SER A 155 14.46 -22.94 -3.18
CA SER A 155 15.22 -23.97 -2.46
C SER A 155 16.67 -23.48 -2.33
N GLU A 156 17.21 -23.59 -1.12
CA GLU A 156 18.62 -23.36 -0.88
C GLU A 156 19.44 -24.31 -1.76
N GLU A 157 20.01 -23.81 -2.85
CA GLU A 157 21.18 -24.44 -3.45
C GLU A 157 22.38 -24.20 -2.52
N THR A 158 22.40 -24.93 -1.40
CA THR A 158 23.60 -25.14 -0.60
C THR A 158 24.11 -26.53 -0.91
N SER A 159 24.99 -26.61 -1.86
CA SER A 159 25.96 -27.71 -2.00
C SER A 159 27.33 -27.18 -1.65
#